data_2879277f84f94cb62276b45f057a7d6e
#
_entry.id   2879277f84f94cb62276b45f057a7d6e
#
_cell.length_a   1.000
_cell.length_b   1.000
_cell.length_c   1.000
_cell.angle_alpha   90.00
_cell.angle_beta   90.00
_cell.angle_gamma   90.00
#
_symmetry.space_group_name_H-M   'P 1'
#
loop_
_entity.id
_entity.type
_entity.pdbx_description
1 polymer ?
#
loop_
_entity_poly.entity_id
_entity_poly.type
_entity_poly.pdbx_seq_one_letter_code
_entity_poly.pdbx_strand_id
1 'polypeptide(L)'
;MGWSFTVGSGTSGVGGGINIATGGGREHTSGALAIATGEGTTSSSGVITIRTANSGAAAGVSGMLIFSSGTAKGGNSGSILVGTGAATAGRGGLVSITVGSGTSGVGGH
;
A
#
# COMPACT_ATOMS: atom_id res chain seq x y z
N MET A 1 9.94 -22.04 -2.53
CA MET A 1 10.64 -21.27 -3.58
C MET A 1 10.06 -19.86 -3.63
N GLY A 2 10.86 -18.82 -3.58
CA GLY A 2 10.40 -17.43 -3.61
C GLY A 2 11.09 -16.64 -4.72
N TRP A 3 10.39 -15.67 -5.28
CA TRP A 3 10.95 -14.67 -6.19
C TRP A 3 11.15 -13.37 -5.43
N SER A 4 12.27 -12.70 -5.64
CA SER A 4 12.56 -11.40 -5.05
C SER A 4 12.84 -10.39 -6.16
N PHE A 5 12.22 -9.22 -6.06
CA PHE A 5 12.51 -8.08 -6.91
C PHE A 5 13.13 -6.98 -6.05
N THR A 6 14.40 -6.68 -6.28
CA THR A 6 15.17 -5.74 -5.46
C THR A 6 15.74 -4.63 -6.33
N VAL A 7 15.64 -3.41 -5.87
CA VAL A 7 16.22 -2.24 -6.53
C VAL A 7 17.40 -1.72 -5.70
N GLY A 8 18.47 -1.27 -6.37
CA GLY A 8 19.69 -0.85 -5.73
C GLY A 8 19.52 0.35 -4.79
N SER A 9 20.28 0.36 -3.72
CA SER A 9 20.39 1.48 -2.78
C SER A 9 21.47 2.48 -3.22
N GLY A 10 21.22 3.77 -2.99
CA GLY A 10 22.24 4.81 -3.15
C GLY A 10 23.03 5.01 -1.86
N THR A 11 24.36 5.03 -1.93
CA THR A 11 25.23 5.29 -0.77
C THR A 11 25.57 6.77 -0.60
N SER A 12 25.56 7.54 -1.69
CA SER A 12 25.80 8.99 -1.69
C SER A 12 24.83 9.76 -2.60
N GLY A 13 23.70 9.16 -2.90
CA GLY A 13 22.64 9.74 -3.74
C GLY A 13 21.30 9.10 -3.44
N VAL A 14 20.30 9.38 -4.27
CA VAL A 14 18.97 8.77 -4.14
C VAL A 14 18.99 7.29 -4.52
N GLY A 15 18.22 6.49 -3.84
CA GLY A 15 17.97 5.09 -4.18
C GLY A 15 17.17 4.94 -5.48
N GLY A 16 17.21 3.74 -6.07
CA GLY A 16 16.40 3.43 -7.25
C GLY A 16 14.90 3.38 -6.95
N GLY A 17 14.09 3.73 -7.94
CA GLY A 17 12.63 3.67 -7.86
C GLY A 17 12.05 2.41 -8.52
N ILE A 18 10.85 2.01 -8.09
CA ILE A 18 10.01 1.00 -8.75
C ILE A 18 8.73 1.70 -9.20
N ASN A 19 8.39 1.55 -10.48
CA ASN A 19 7.11 2.00 -11.02
C ASN A 19 6.38 0.81 -11.64
N ILE A 20 5.18 0.54 -11.17
CA ILE A 20 4.30 -0.50 -11.71
C ILE A 20 3.02 0.19 -12.17
N ALA A 21 2.78 0.18 -13.47
CA ALA A 21 1.62 0.81 -14.08
C ALA A 21 0.97 -0.13 -15.10
N THR A 22 -0.34 -0.08 -15.20
CA THR A 22 -1.09 -0.79 -16.24
C THR A 22 -1.24 0.09 -17.48
N GLY A 23 -1.47 -0.54 -18.64
CA GLY A 23 -1.64 0.20 -19.90
C GLY A 23 -2.92 1.03 -19.91
N GLY A 24 -2.84 2.20 -20.54
CA GLY A 24 -4.01 3.06 -20.79
C GLY A 24 -4.90 2.54 -21.93
N GLY A 25 -6.21 2.72 -21.80
CA GLY A 25 -7.17 2.48 -22.87
C GLY A 25 -7.58 3.79 -23.54
N ARG A 26 -7.64 3.83 -24.88
CA ARG A 26 -8.09 5.04 -25.61
C ARG A 26 -9.60 5.06 -25.80
N GLU A 27 -10.21 3.94 -26.17
CA GLU A 27 -11.63 3.81 -26.47
C GLU A 27 -12.38 2.94 -25.46
N HIS A 28 -11.63 2.22 -24.61
CA HIS A 28 -12.16 1.30 -23.61
C HIS A 28 -11.46 1.51 -22.28
N THR A 29 -11.88 0.74 -21.27
CA THR A 29 -11.26 0.78 -19.94
C THR A 29 -9.79 0.38 -19.98
N SER A 30 -8.97 0.97 -19.13
CA SER A 30 -7.57 0.62 -18.95
C SER A 30 -7.43 -0.75 -18.23
N GLY A 31 -6.20 -1.26 -18.19
CA GLY A 31 -5.89 -2.50 -17.48
C GLY A 31 -6.07 -2.36 -15.96
N ALA A 32 -6.34 -3.48 -15.29
CA ALA A 32 -6.41 -3.56 -13.84
C ALA A 32 -5.06 -3.99 -13.25
N LEU A 33 -4.74 -3.50 -12.05
CA LEU A 33 -3.64 -4.00 -11.22
C LEU A 33 -4.25 -4.79 -10.05
N ALA A 34 -3.84 -6.05 -9.88
CA ALA A 34 -4.24 -6.89 -8.76
C ALA A 34 -2.98 -7.37 -7.99
N ILE A 35 -2.98 -7.20 -6.68
CA ILE A 35 -1.94 -7.70 -5.78
C ILE A 35 -2.64 -8.55 -4.73
N ALA A 36 -2.34 -9.84 -4.68
CA ALA A 36 -2.95 -10.78 -3.76
C ALA A 36 -1.92 -11.80 -3.24
N THR A 37 -2.10 -12.25 -2.03
CA THR A 37 -1.36 -13.40 -1.50
C THR A 37 -2.04 -14.71 -1.90
N GLY A 38 -1.28 -15.79 -1.87
CA GLY A 38 -1.81 -17.13 -2.16
C GLY A 38 -2.76 -17.64 -1.07
N GLU A 39 -3.65 -18.52 -1.45
CA GLU A 39 -4.55 -19.23 -0.55
C GLU A 39 -3.79 -20.30 0.23
N GLY A 40 -4.06 -20.42 1.52
CA GLY A 40 -3.64 -21.57 2.33
C GLY A 40 -4.76 -22.61 2.39
N THR A 41 -4.58 -23.75 1.74
CA THR A 41 -5.64 -24.79 1.64
C THR A 41 -5.85 -25.56 2.95
N THR A 42 -4.81 -25.71 3.77
CA THR A 42 -4.86 -26.41 5.07
C THR A 42 -4.30 -25.54 6.20
N SER A 43 -3.98 -24.30 5.93
CA SER A 43 -3.29 -23.39 6.85
C SER A 43 -3.68 -21.94 6.55
N SER A 44 -2.97 -20.98 7.11
CA SER A 44 -3.24 -19.56 6.90
C SER A 44 -2.75 -19.07 5.54
N SER A 45 -3.42 -18.07 4.99
CA SER A 45 -2.93 -17.31 3.84
C SER A 45 -1.77 -16.39 4.21
N GLY A 46 -1.09 -15.85 3.20
CA GLY A 46 0.01 -14.92 3.38
C GLY A 46 -0.43 -13.52 3.84
N VAL A 47 0.54 -12.72 4.26
CA VAL A 47 0.36 -11.32 4.66
C VAL A 47 0.79 -10.39 3.52
N ILE A 48 0.06 -9.28 3.33
CA ILE A 48 0.51 -8.14 2.51
C ILE A 48 0.92 -7.02 3.46
N THR A 49 2.15 -6.51 3.29
CA THR A 49 2.66 -5.37 4.06
C THR A 49 3.06 -4.24 3.12
N ILE A 50 2.46 -3.07 3.28
CA ILE A 50 2.78 -1.86 2.52
C ILE A 50 3.13 -0.76 3.51
N ARG A 51 4.39 -0.30 3.50
CA ARG A 51 4.86 0.75 4.42
C ARG A 51 6.04 1.49 3.82
N THR A 52 6.23 2.73 4.23
CA THR A 52 7.47 3.46 4.02
C THR A 52 8.50 3.07 5.08
N ALA A 53 9.79 3.13 4.75
CA ALA A 53 10.86 2.89 5.71
C ALA A 53 10.99 4.03 6.72
N ASN A 54 11.67 3.77 7.83
CA ASN A 54 12.03 4.82 8.78
C ASN A 54 13.02 5.81 8.16
N SER A 55 12.93 7.07 8.54
CA SER A 55 13.94 8.06 8.17
C SER A 55 15.24 7.86 8.96
N GLY A 56 16.32 8.46 8.47
CA GLY A 56 17.59 8.52 9.21
C GLY A 56 17.51 9.40 10.46
N ALA A 57 18.47 9.21 11.38
CA ALA A 57 18.49 9.88 12.68
C ALA A 57 18.77 11.39 12.61
N ALA A 58 19.38 11.90 11.54
CA ALA A 58 19.76 13.30 11.39
C ALA A 58 18.71 14.09 10.59
N ALA A 59 17.64 14.53 11.24
CA ALA A 59 16.61 15.43 10.69
C ALA A 59 15.88 14.95 9.42
N GLY A 60 15.84 13.64 9.18
CA GLY A 60 15.08 13.07 8.07
C GLY A 60 13.59 12.95 8.41
N VAL A 61 12.74 13.05 7.38
CA VAL A 61 11.31 12.72 7.48
C VAL A 61 11.02 11.39 6.79
N SER A 62 10.10 10.61 7.34
CA SER A 62 9.66 9.37 6.69
C SER A 62 8.85 9.66 5.43
N GLY A 63 8.79 8.69 4.52
CA GLY A 63 8.01 8.82 3.29
C GLY A 63 6.50 8.86 3.58
N MET A 64 5.75 9.41 2.64
CA MET A 64 4.28 9.45 2.66
C MET A 64 3.71 8.22 1.94
N LEU A 65 2.61 7.68 2.44
CA LEU A 65 1.82 6.63 1.79
C LEU A 65 0.49 7.22 1.34
N ILE A 66 0.17 7.11 0.04
CA ILE A 66 -1.02 7.69 -0.56
C ILE A 66 -1.89 6.58 -1.17
N PHE A 67 -3.15 6.50 -0.74
CA PHE A 67 -4.19 5.69 -1.36
C PHE A 67 -5.33 6.60 -1.80
N SER A 68 -5.54 6.74 -3.10
CA SER A 68 -6.62 7.57 -3.63
C SER A 68 -7.13 7.01 -4.95
N SER A 69 -8.43 7.17 -5.22
CA SER A 69 -8.99 6.97 -6.54
C SER A 69 -8.69 8.19 -7.43
N GLY A 70 -8.71 7.97 -8.74
CA GLY A 70 -8.50 9.04 -9.72
C GLY A 70 -9.69 9.97 -9.85
N THR A 71 -9.47 11.14 -10.48
CA THR A 71 -10.51 12.11 -10.80
C THR A 71 -11.27 11.70 -12.05
N ALA A 72 -12.58 11.78 -12.02
CA ALA A 72 -13.44 11.58 -13.18
C ALA A 72 -13.82 12.94 -13.80
N LYS A 73 -13.73 13.05 -15.12
CA LYS A 73 -14.10 14.29 -15.84
C LYS A 73 -15.55 14.32 -16.33
N GLY A 74 -16.17 13.17 -16.54
CA GLY A 74 -17.51 13.08 -17.12
C GLY A 74 -18.42 12.05 -16.44
N GLY A 75 -18.03 11.56 -15.30
CA GLY A 75 -18.80 10.56 -14.56
C GLY A 75 -18.43 10.56 -13.08
N ASN A 76 -18.74 9.50 -12.37
CA ASN A 76 -18.42 9.36 -10.95
C ASN A 76 -16.97 8.86 -10.78
N SER A 77 -16.28 9.33 -9.75
CA SER A 77 -14.99 8.79 -9.35
C SER A 77 -15.13 7.39 -8.72
N GLY A 78 -14.06 6.61 -8.74
CA GLY A 78 -14.03 5.32 -8.07
C GLY A 78 -14.06 5.42 -6.54
N SER A 79 -14.47 4.34 -5.90
CA SER A 79 -14.50 4.23 -4.43
C SER A 79 -13.19 3.66 -3.89
N ILE A 80 -12.90 3.94 -2.62
CA ILE A 80 -11.89 3.23 -1.83
C ILE A 80 -12.64 2.37 -0.82
N LEU A 81 -12.42 1.05 -0.87
CA LEU A 81 -13.03 0.10 0.05
C LEU A 81 -11.95 -0.54 0.92
N VAL A 82 -12.09 -0.42 2.23
CA VAL A 82 -11.22 -1.03 3.22
C VAL A 82 -12.09 -1.85 4.16
N GLY A 83 -11.81 -3.15 4.26
CA GLY A 83 -12.60 -4.02 5.11
C GLY A 83 -11.88 -5.33 5.42
N THR A 84 -12.36 -6.03 6.42
CA THR A 84 -11.93 -7.38 6.78
C THR A 84 -12.88 -8.40 6.19
N GLY A 85 -12.36 -9.59 5.88
CA GLY A 85 -13.16 -10.71 5.42
C GLY A 85 -14.05 -11.29 6.52
N ALA A 86 -15.11 -12.00 6.12
CA ALA A 86 -15.97 -12.72 7.04
C ALA A 86 -15.29 -13.98 7.59
N ALA A 87 -15.57 -14.31 8.82
CA ALA A 87 -15.19 -15.58 9.44
C ALA A 87 -16.45 -16.42 9.70
N THR A 88 -16.44 -17.69 9.26
CA THR A 88 -17.58 -18.60 9.45
C THR A 88 -17.53 -19.38 10.76
N ALA A 89 -16.33 -19.61 11.31
CA ALA A 89 -16.12 -20.39 12.54
C ALA A 89 -15.22 -19.69 13.56
N GLY A 90 -15.02 -18.39 13.42
CA GLY A 90 -14.16 -17.58 14.28
C GLY A 90 -14.64 -16.15 14.35
N ARG A 91 -13.76 -15.25 14.79
CA ARG A 91 -14.05 -13.81 14.84
C ARG A 91 -13.59 -13.11 13.55
N GLY A 92 -14.34 -12.14 13.10
CA GLY A 92 -13.93 -11.22 12.03
C GLY A 92 -12.67 -10.44 12.43
N GLY A 93 -11.92 -9.99 11.43
CA GLY A 93 -10.71 -9.20 11.64
C GLY A 93 -11.04 -7.78 12.14
N LEU A 94 -10.04 -7.13 12.72
CA LEU A 94 -10.12 -5.73 13.17
C LEU A 94 -9.62 -4.79 12.06
N VAL A 95 -10.29 -3.67 11.86
CA VAL A 95 -9.74 -2.50 11.16
C VAL A 95 -9.29 -1.49 12.21
N SER A 96 -7.99 -1.16 12.22
CA SER A 96 -7.43 -0.17 13.14
C SER A 96 -6.76 0.95 12.35
N ILE A 97 -7.15 2.18 12.62
CA ILE A 97 -6.54 3.38 12.04
C ILE A 97 -6.04 4.24 13.20
N THR A 98 -4.73 4.46 13.24
CA THR A 98 -4.07 5.22 14.32
C THR A 98 -3.31 6.40 13.77
N VAL A 99 -3.31 7.48 14.51
CA VAL A 99 -2.53 8.68 14.21
C VAL A 99 -1.30 8.70 15.12
N GLY A 100 -0.11 8.95 14.53
CA GLY A 100 1.14 8.97 15.26
C GLY A 100 1.23 10.15 16.24
N SER A 101 1.93 9.94 17.36
CA SER A 101 2.24 10.99 18.33
C SER A 101 3.56 11.69 18.00
N GLY A 102 3.63 13.01 18.29
CA GLY A 102 4.87 13.76 18.28
C GLY A 102 5.45 13.89 19.70
N THR A 103 6.77 13.79 19.83
CA THR A 103 7.45 13.96 21.12
C THR A 103 7.90 15.38 21.39
N SER A 104 8.11 16.19 20.34
CA SER A 104 8.55 17.59 20.45
C SER A 104 7.75 18.56 19.57
N GLY A 105 6.56 18.15 19.15
CA GLY A 105 5.63 18.94 18.34
C GLY A 105 4.21 18.46 18.56
N VAL A 106 3.27 18.99 17.77
CA VAL A 106 1.89 18.49 17.76
C VAL A 106 1.84 17.11 17.09
N GLY A 107 0.99 16.24 17.59
CA GLY A 107 0.68 14.97 16.94
C GLY A 107 -0.01 15.19 15.58
N GLY A 108 -0.14 14.11 14.80
CA GLY A 108 -0.92 14.15 13.56
C GLY A 108 -2.41 14.45 13.82
N HIS A 109 -3.05 14.93 12.82
CA HIS A 109 -4.48 15.24 12.84
C HIS A 109 -5.29 14.19 12.09
#